data_a02fac649564cc42d887bf4a031208f3
#
_entry.id   a02fac649564cc42d887bf4a031208f3
#
_cell.length_a   1.000
_cell.length_b   1.000
_cell.length_c   1.000
_cell.angle_alpha   90.00
_cell.angle_beta   90.00
_cell.angle_gamma   90.00
#
_symmetry.space_group_name_H-M   'P 1'
#
loop_
_entity.id
_entity.type
_entity.pdbx_description
1 polymer ?
#
loop_
_entity_poly.entity_id
_entity_poly.type
_entity_poly.pdbx_seq_one_letter_code
_entity_poly.pdbx_strand_id
1 'polypeptide(L)'
;MAACSTWTYRGISSSVFKALQQVGRKQGFTIPNAAQGKFMITVVGMNVGFQYAWDTNAHTLLLQCDNKPMLLGCSTIKSFADKIIVESGGKIG
;
A
#
# COMPACT_ATOMS: atom_id res chain seq x y z
N MET A 1 -2.56 -16.65 2.96
CA MET A 1 -2.84 -16.21 4.32
C MET A 1 -2.23 -14.85 4.55
N ALA A 2 -2.97 -13.91 5.16
CA ALA A 2 -2.46 -12.58 5.42
C ALA A 2 -1.45 -12.58 6.57
N ALA A 3 -0.33 -11.87 6.40
CA ALA A 3 0.66 -11.68 7.46
C ALA A 3 0.25 -10.60 8.46
N CYS A 4 -0.59 -9.65 8.02
CA CYS A 4 -1.17 -8.58 8.85
C CYS A 4 -2.65 -8.45 8.52
N SER A 5 -3.38 -7.69 9.36
CA SER A 5 -4.77 -7.35 9.06
C SER A 5 -4.87 -6.50 7.79
N THR A 6 -6.01 -6.57 7.11
CA THR A 6 -6.26 -5.71 5.96
C THR A 6 -6.48 -4.27 6.43
N TRP A 7 -5.82 -3.33 5.77
CA TRP A 7 -5.96 -1.90 6.08
C TRP A 7 -6.80 -1.23 5.00
N THR A 8 -7.67 -0.31 5.42
CA THR A 8 -8.54 0.44 4.51
C THR A 8 -8.09 1.89 4.46
N TYR A 9 -7.89 2.41 3.25
CA TYR A 9 -7.55 3.82 3.03
C TYR A 9 -8.64 4.47 2.20
N ARG A 10 -8.97 5.72 2.53
CA ARG A 10 -10.05 6.47 1.89
C ARG A 10 -9.50 7.63 1.07
N GLY A 11 -10.37 8.21 0.25
CA GLY A 11 -10.00 9.34 -0.57
C GLY A 11 -9.03 8.98 -1.70
N ILE A 12 -9.03 7.72 -2.13
CA ILE A 12 -8.16 7.26 -3.20
C ILE A 12 -8.88 7.42 -4.54
N SER A 13 -8.88 8.65 -5.05
CA SER A 13 -9.37 8.96 -6.38
C SER A 13 -8.37 8.49 -7.44
N SER A 14 -8.74 8.60 -8.72
CA SER A 14 -7.83 8.25 -9.82
C SER A 14 -6.54 9.05 -9.77
N SER A 15 -6.61 10.34 -9.45
CA SER A 15 -5.41 11.18 -9.34
C SER A 15 -4.55 10.78 -8.14
N VAL A 16 -5.16 10.42 -7.02
CA VAL A 16 -4.44 9.94 -5.84
C VAL A 16 -3.77 8.61 -6.13
N PHE A 17 -4.46 7.70 -6.83
CA PHE A 17 -3.88 6.41 -7.20
C PHE A 17 -2.65 6.60 -8.10
N LYS A 18 -2.72 7.52 -9.07
CA LYS A 18 -1.56 7.85 -9.91
C LYS A 18 -0.42 8.44 -9.10
N ALA A 19 -0.73 9.33 -8.16
CA ALA A 19 0.28 9.89 -7.25
C ALA A 19 0.92 8.79 -6.41
N LEU A 20 0.12 7.83 -5.94
CA LEU A 20 0.61 6.69 -5.18
C LEU A 20 1.58 5.85 -6.02
N GLN A 21 1.28 5.62 -7.29
CA GLN A 21 2.19 4.93 -8.20
C GLN A 21 3.51 5.69 -8.37
N GLN A 22 3.45 7.02 -8.46
CA GLN A 22 4.64 7.86 -8.60
C GLN A 22 5.50 7.84 -7.33
N VAL A 23 4.87 7.96 -6.16
CA VAL A 23 5.56 7.85 -4.87
C VAL A 23 6.23 6.48 -4.76
N GLY A 24 5.53 5.42 -5.17
CA GLY A 24 6.09 4.08 -5.15
C GLY A 24 7.36 3.97 -6.01
N ARG A 25 7.35 4.52 -7.21
CA ARG A 25 8.53 4.52 -8.09
C ARG A 25 9.72 5.23 -7.44
N LYS A 26 9.47 6.34 -6.76
CA LYS A 26 10.52 7.07 -6.04
C LYS A 26 11.09 6.24 -4.89
N GLN A 27 10.25 5.41 -4.27
CA GLN A 27 10.67 4.54 -3.17
C GLN A 27 11.25 3.22 -3.66
N GLY A 28 11.23 2.95 -4.96
CA GLY A 28 11.83 1.75 -5.54
C GLY A 28 10.88 0.58 -5.74
N PHE A 29 9.57 0.79 -5.69
CA PHE A 29 8.61 -0.27 -5.99
C PHE A 29 7.59 0.17 -7.03
N THR A 30 6.95 -0.81 -7.67
CA THR A 30 5.99 -0.55 -8.76
C THR A 30 4.63 -1.09 -8.39
N ILE A 31 3.64 -0.20 -8.35
CA ILE A 31 2.24 -0.58 -8.19
C ILE A 31 1.67 -0.78 -9.61
N PRO A 32 1.05 -1.96 -9.90
CA PRO A 32 0.48 -2.20 -11.22
C PRO A 32 -0.60 -1.17 -11.57
N ASN A 33 -0.75 -0.91 -12.86
CA ASN A 33 -1.79 0.01 -13.36
C ASN A 33 -3.12 -0.76 -13.51
N ALA A 34 -3.63 -1.26 -12.40
CA ALA A 34 -4.86 -2.05 -12.35
C ALA A 34 -5.54 -1.83 -11.01
N ALA A 35 -6.85 -2.09 -10.94
CA ALA A 35 -7.61 -1.93 -9.70
C ALA A 35 -7.27 -2.99 -8.65
N GLN A 36 -6.69 -4.10 -9.07
CA GLN A 36 -6.24 -5.17 -8.17
C GLN A 36 -4.86 -5.62 -8.60
N GLY A 37 -4.04 -6.02 -7.63
CA GLY A 37 -2.72 -6.53 -7.96
C GLY A 37 -1.86 -6.78 -6.74
N LYS A 38 -0.60 -7.07 -7.00
CA LYS A 38 0.40 -7.33 -5.97
C LYS A 38 1.63 -6.50 -6.26
N PHE A 39 2.34 -6.13 -5.20
CA PHE A 39 3.62 -5.45 -5.33
C PHE A 39 4.48 -5.75 -4.11
N MET A 40 5.78 -5.48 -4.22
CA MET A 40 6.71 -5.67 -3.11
C MET A 40 7.38 -4.35 -2.77
N ILE A 41 7.54 -4.11 -1.47
CA ILE A 41 8.22 -2.92 -0.95
C ILE A 41 9.40 -3.37 -0.11
N THR A 42 10.45 -2.56 -0.07
CA THR A 42 11.54 -2.74 0.88
C THR A 42 11.30 -1.82 2.07
N VAL A 43 11.13 -2.41 3.24
CA VAL A 43 10.93 -1.70 4.51
C VAL A 43 12.07 -2.08 5.44
N VAL A 44 12.85 -1.08 5.88
CA VAL A 44 14.02 -1.29 6.76
C VAL A 44 14.97 -2.37 6.19
N GLY A 45 15.19 -2.32 4.87
CA GLY A 45 16.06 -3.28 4.19
C GLY A 45 15.47 -4.67 3.97
N MET A 46 14.20 -4.89 4.30
CA MET A 46 13.54 -6.18 4.17
C MET A 46 12.38 -6.11 3.16
N ASN A 47 12.21 -7.17 2.40
CA ASN A 47 11.15 -7.24 1.39
C ASN A 47 9.81 -7.60 2.03
N VAL A 48 8.77 -6.86 1.69
CA VAL A 48 7.40 -7.07 2.17
C VAL A 48 6.49 -7.16 0.96
N GLY A 49 5.70 -8.23 0.88
CA GLY A 49 4.74 -8.44 -0.19
C GLY A 49 3.37 -7.90 0.17
N PHE A 50 2.75 -7.19 -0.77
CA PHE A 50 1.42 -6.62 -0.60
C PHE A 50 0.49 -7.05 -1.71
N GLN A 51 -0.78 -7.13 -1.34
CA GLN A 51 -1.89 -7.32 -2.26
C GLN A 51 -2.87 -6.19 -2.04
N TYR A 52 -3.42 -5.63 -3.11
CA TYR A 52 -4.33 -4.52 -2.98
C TYR A 52 -5.58 -4.69 -3.84
N ALA A 53 -6.66 -4.03 -3.43
CA ALA A 53 -7.88 -3.90 -4.22
C ALA A 53 -8.36 -2.46 -4.08
N TRP A 54 -8.48 -1.77 -5.21
CA TRP A 54 -8.92 -0.38 -5.28
C TRP A 54 -10.35 -0.32 -5.80
N ASP A 55 -11.26 0.22 -4.99
CA ASP A 55 -12.65 0.46 -5.39
C ASP A 55 -12.73 1.87 -5.97
N THR A 56 -12.86 1.95 -7.29
CA THR A 56 -12.88 3.22 -8.01
C THR A 56 -14.16 4.03 -7.75
N ASN A 57 -15.24 3.37 -7.35
CA ASN A 57 -16.51 4.05 -7.06
C ASN A 57 -16.52 4.62 -5.64
N ALA A 58 -16.05 3.84 -4.68
CA ALA A 58 -15.99 4.28 -3.29
C ALA A 58 -14.74 5.08 -2.95
N HIS A 59 -13.76 5.18 -3.88
CA HIS A 59 -12.45 5.80 -3.66
C HIS A 59 -11.73 5.18 -2.45
N THR A 60 -11.83 3.88 -2.31
CA THR A 60 -11.29 3.14 -1.17
C THR A 60 -10.24 2.15 -1.65
N LEU A 61 -9.12 2.11 -0.96
CA LEU A 61 -8.06 1.14 -1.22
C LEU A 61 -7.94 0.18 -0.05
N LEU A 62 -8.08 -1.11 -0.34
CA LEU A 62 -7.79 -2.16 0.62
C LEU A 62 -6.36 -2.63 0.40
N LEU A 63 -5.56 -2.63 1.45
CA LEU A 63 -4.17 -3.04 1.39
C LEU A 63 -3.94 -4.17 2.38
N GLN A 64 -3.39 -5.28 1.88
CA GLN A 64 -3.12 -6.45 2.69
C GLN A 64 -1.65 -6.84 2.55
N CYS A 65 -0.98 -6.96 3.69
CA CYS A 65 0.37 -7.52 3.71
C CYS A 65 0.23 -9.04 3.71
N ASP A 66 0.64 -9.71 2.63
CA ASP A 66 0.51 -11.16 2.53
C ASP A 66 1.83 -11.89 2.76
N ASN A 67 2.97 -11.19 2.79
CA ASN A 67 4.26 -11.78 3.05
C ASN A 67 5.20 -10.77 3.71
N LYS A 68 5.79 -11.14 4.85
CA LYS A 68 6.75 -10.29 5.56
C LYS A 68 7.74 -11.15 6.35
N PRO A 69 8.94 -10.61 6.65
CA PRO A 69 9.86 -11.26 7.60
C PRO A 69 9.26 -11.28 9.00
N MET A 70 9.58 -12.33 9.77
CA MET A 70 9.07 -12.47 11.14
C MET A 70 9.51 -11.33 12.04
N LEU A 71 10.70 -10.79 11.81
CA LEU A 71 11.28 -9.72 12.65
C LEU A 71 10.62 -8.36 12.40
N LEU A 72 9.88 -8.20 11.32
CA LEU A 72 9.25 -6.94 10.96
C LEU A 72 7.80 -6.93 11.41
N GLY A 73 7.47 -6.05 12.35
CA GLY A 73 6.12 -5.97 12.91
C GLY A 73 5.12 -5.29 11.97
N CYS A 74 3.86 -5.68 12.08
CA CYS A 74 2.78 -5.09 11.27
C CYS A 74 2.63 -3.59 11.50
N SER A 75 2.85 -3.11 12.73
CA SER A 75 2.76 -1.68 13.03
C SER A 75 3.83 -0.86 12.29
N THR A 76 5.03 -1.38 12.15
CA THR A 76 6.10 -0.73 11.40
C THR A 76 5.75 -0.66 9.92
N ILE A 77 5.22 -1.75 9.36
CA ILE A 77 4.79 -1.81 7.97
C ILE A 77 3.62 -0.85 7.73
N LYS A 78 2.66 -0.82 8.66
CA LYS A 78 1.51 0.09 8.55
C LYS A 78 1.95 1.54 8.58
N SER A 79 2.89 1.91 9.43
CA SER A 79 3.41 3.28 9.49
C SER A 79 4.03 3.70 8.16
N PHE A 80 4.76 2.79 7.52
CA PHE A 80 5.34 3.03 6.20
C PHE A 80 4.25 3.22 5.14
N ALA A 81 3.24 2.33 5.13
CA ALA A 81 2.14 2.41 4.19
C ALA A 81 1.31 3.69 4.41
N ASP A 82 1.00 4.02 5.66
CA ASP A 82 0.26 5.25 6.00
C ASP A 82 0.98 6.49 5.47
N LYS A 83 2.29 6.56 5.62
CA LYS A 83 3.08 7.68 5.16
C LYS A 83 2.99 7.84 3.64
N ILE A 84 3.10 6.75 2.91
CA ILE A 84 3.03 6.77 1.44
C ILE A 84 1.63 7.21 0.99
N ILE A 85 0.59 6.70 1.63
CA ILE A 85 -0.80 7.05 1.31
C ILE A 85 -1.04 8.54 1.55
N VAL A 86 -0.60 9.07 2.68
CA VAL A 86 -0.78 10.50 3.01
C VAL A 86 0.01 11.38 2.04
N GLU A 87 1.23 11.01 1.69
CA GLU A 87 2.02 11.74 0.70
C GLU A 87 1.33 11.80 -0.66
N SER A 88 0.56 10.78 -0.99
CA SER A 88 -0.17 10.69 -2.27
C SER A 88 -1.49 11.45 -2.26
N GLY A 89 -1.94 11.92 -1.10
CA GLY A 89 -3.19 12.65 -0.94
C GLY A 89 -4.34 11.82 -0.40
N GLY A 90 -4.11 10.57 -0.05
CA GLY A 90 -5.12 9.71 0.56
C GLY A 90 -5.27 9.96 2.06
N LYS A 91 -6.21 9.26 2.67
CA LYS A 91 -6.51 9.38 4.09
C LYS A 91 -6.44 8.03 4.77
N ILE A 92 -5.98 8.02 6.02
CA ILE A 92 -6.00 6.85 6.87
C ILE A 92 -7.44 6.64 7.32
N GLY A 93 -7.97 5.45 7.00
CA GLY A 93 -9.38 5.13 7.25
C GLY A 93 -9.70 4.67 8.63
#